data_a7f38049cbe641a45aea7aad9afa4e5d
#
_entry.id   a7f38049cbe641a45aea7aad9afa4e5d
#
_cell.length_a   1.000
_cell.length_b   1.000
_cell.length_c   1.000
_cell.angle_alpha   90.00
_cell.angle_beta   90.00
_cell.angle_gamma   90.00
#
_symmetry.space_group_name_H-M   'P 1'
#
loop_
_entity.id
_entity.type
_entity.pdbx_description
1 polymer ?
#
loop_
_entity_poly.entity_id
_entity_poly.type
_entity_poly.pdbx_seq_one_letter_code
_entity_poly.pdbx_strand_id
1 'polypeptide(L)'
;VVANGTPLDRRFDNVALLAKRSGYSPVLFGYTDQAMDPREITDPQDSRLFTYEEVLPGFDCKLFIPEPHTLWIEHLRAHGFDVPMNAREALLSEPSRPAEFGLSAFLTDHFITWLREQDGPWFAHASYLRPHPPYSAAGKWSTAYNPDDVPMPLSPSDERHPFHDFALQIPDAAAPTDEAEVRHMIAQYYGMIGDVDEQLGRVWDELVELGMWENTVIIITADHGEQLGDHGLKEKLGFFNQSYHILGVIRDPQHVAQHGTTVDAFTENVDIVPTIAELLGQPVPKQCDGLPLNLFLSGNPPSKWRDAVSYEYDWRHYFIRMGERNWPWDQRLEKQHLAVRRYADKAYVQFGDGTWLAFDLAADPTWRTTFTDPTRVLSMAQEMLTSRSRHTNKDLTGFLVEDGGIGEWPAGVTWRN
;
A
#
# COMPACT_ATOMS: atom_id res chain seq x y z
N VAL A 1 -0.30 12.43 -0.05
CA VAL A 1 0.02 11.72 -1.32
C VAL A 1 -1.25 11.12 -1.84
N VAL A 2 -1.65 11.44 -3.06
CA VAL A 2 -2.92 11.02 -3.67
C VAL A 2 -2.71 10.28 -5.00
N ALA A 3 -1.47 9.99 -5.36
CA ALA A 3 -1.10 9.23 -6.55
C ALA A 3 0.24 8.53 -6.33
N ASN A 4 0.46 7.40 -7.01
CA ASN A 4 1.74 6.67 -6.99
C ASN A 4 2.90 7.56 -7.41
N GLY A 5 4.05 7.34 -6.79
CA GLY A 5 5.29 8.00 -7.14
C GLY A 5 5.35 9.50 -6.83
N THR A 6 4.39 10.05 -6.09
CA THR A 6 4.47 11.45 -5.66
C THR A 6 5.70 11.65 -4.78
N PRO A 7 6.62 12.56 -5.14
CA PRO A 7 7.81 12.82 -4.32
C PRO A 7 7.44 13.24 -2.90
N LEU A 8 8.07 12.64 -1.90
CA LEU A 8 7.91 13.10 -0.53
C LEU A 8 8.67 14.43 -0.36
N ASP A 9 7.94 15.47 0.02
CA ASP A 9 8.59 16.75 0.31
C ASP A 9 9.60 16.60 1.44
N ARG A 10 10.77 17.17 1.29
CA ARG A 10 11.88 17.09 2.26
C ARG A 10 11.53 17.62 3.65
N ARG A 11 10.49 18.42 3.75
CA ARG A 11 9.96 18.88 5.05
C ARG A 11 9.34 17.77 5.87
N PHE A 12 8.87 16.70 5.23
CA PHE A 12 8.22 15.61 5.92
C PHE A 12 9.21 14.59 6.46
N ASP A 13 8.88 14.09 7.62
CA ASP A 13 9.53 12.97 8.25
C ASP A 13 9.05 11.65 7.62
N ASN A 14 9.77 10.58 7.87
CA ASN A 14 9.38 9.23 7.47
C ASN A 14 9.90 8.19 8.45
N VAL A 15 9.48 6.95 8.26
CA VAL A 15 9.79 5.84 9.16
C VAL A 15 11.30 5.59 9.30
N ALA A 16 12.08 5.74 8.22
CA ALA A 16 13.52 5.53 8.25
C ALA A 16 14.24 6.63 9.05
N LEU A 17 13.84 7.89 8.85
CA LEU A 17 14.39 9.01 9.61
C LEU A 17 14.03 8.93 11.10
N LEU A 18 12.82 8.49 11.40
CA LEU A 18 12.36 8.24 12.76
C LEU A 18 13.21 7.14 13.43
N ALA A 19 13.44 6.03 12.76
CA ALA A 19 14.29 4.95 13.24
C ALA A 19 15.74 5.43 13.46
N LYS A 20 16.29 6.22 12.55
CA LYS A 20 17.65 6.82 12.73
C LYS A 20 17.75 7.68 13.99
N ARG A 21 16.75 8.53 14.24
CA ARG A 21 16.74 9.35 15.48
C ARG A 21 16.64 8.51 16.75
N SER A 22 16.11 7.30 16.63
CA SER A 22 16.03 6.32 17.73
C SER A 22 17.29 5.48 17.86
N GLY A 23 18.34 5.75 17.07
CA GLY A 23 19.64 5.07 17.13
C GLY A 23 19.75 3.82 16.26
N TYR A 24 18.78 3.55 15.39
CA TYR A 24 18.86 2.43 14.44
C TYR A 24 19.55 2.84 13.14
N SER A 25 20.06 1.86 12.43
CA SER A 25 20.52 1.97 11.03
C SER A 25 19.48 1.27 10.14
N PRO A 26 18.43 1.99 9.70
CA PRO A 26 17.34 1.35 8.97
C PRO A 26 17.79 0.89 7.59
N VAL A 27 17.43 -0.35 7.24
CA VAL A 27 17.76 -0.97 5.96
C VAL A 27 16.50 -1.26 5.13
N LEU A 28 16.66 -1.30 3.80
CA LEU A 28 15.62 -1.63 2.84
C LEU A 28 16.03 -2.82 1.98
N PHE A 29 15.09 -3.72 1.75
CA PHE A 29 15.13 -4.76 0.73
C PHE A 29 13.94 -4.56 -0.19
N GLY A 30 14.18 -4.39 -1.48
CA GLY A 30 13.16 -4.02 -2.46
C GLY A 30 13.32 -2.56 -2.93
N TYR A 31 12.22 -1.85 -3.00
CA TYR A 31 12.15 -0.42 -3.32
C TYR A 31 10.95 0.21 -2.61
N THR A 32 10.81 1.51 -2.71
CA THR A 32 9.63 2.25 -2.25
C THR A 32 9.04 3.03 -3.42
N ASP A 33 7.72 3.18 -3.47
CA ASP A 33 7.03 3.98 -4.49
C ASP A 33 7.22 5.48 -4.23
N GLN A 34 8.45 5.94 -4.43
CA GLN A 34 8.92 7.27 -4.11
C GLN A 34 9.72 7.84 -5.27
N ALA A 35 9.13 8.71 -6.08
CA ALA A 35 9.87 9.39 -7.13
C ALA A 35 10.88 10.39 -6.57
N MET A 36 11.94 10.62 -7.32
CA MET A 36 12.85 11.76 -7.05
C MET A 36 12.10 13.09 -7.25
N ASP A 37 12.43 14.06 -6.42
CA ASP A 37 11.95 15.43 -6.65
C ASP A 37 12.63 16.00 -7.91
N PRO A 38 11.90 16.28 -8.99
CA PRO A 38 12.49 16.78 -10.22
C PRO A 38 13.20 18.12 -10.06
N ARG A 39 12.92 18.87 -8.99
CA ARG A 39 13.62 20.13 -8.68
C ARG A 39 15.06 19.92 -8.21
N GLU A 40 15.42 18.70 -7.85
CA GLU A 40 16.76 18.31 -7.37
C GLU A 40 17.64 17.77 -8.49
N ILE A 41 17.08 17.57 -9.68
CA ILE A 41 17.77 16.98 -10.83
C ILE A 41 18.01 18.05 -11.86
N THR A 42 19.25 18.21 -12.25
CA THR A 42 19.65 19.22 -13.25
C THR A 42 19.72 18.68 -14.68
N ASP A 43 19.97 17.38 -14.83
CA ASP A 43 19.98 16.71 -16.13
C ASP A 43 18.57 16.20 -16.49
N PRO A 44 17.92 16.75 -17.52
CA PRO A 44 16.59 16.29 -17.94
C PRO A 44 16.57 14.86 -18.51
N GLN A 45 17.72 14.24 -18.73
CA GLN A 45 17.83 12.84 -19.17
C GLN A 45 18.22 11.90 -18.04
N ASP A 46 18.26 12.36 -16.79
CA ASP A 46 18.53 11.51 -15.64
C ASP A 46 17.46 10.41 -15.53
N SER A 47 17.88 9.15 -15.49
CA SER A 47 16.97 7.99 -15.48
C SER A 47 15.99 7.99 -14.30
N ARG A 48 16.35 8.62 -13.18
CA ARG A 48 15.51 8.75 -11.99
C ARG A 48 14.25 9.59 -12.22
N LEU A 49 14.21 10.40 -13.28
CA LEU A 49 13.01 11.16 -13.69
C LEU A 49 11.95 10.27 -14.36
N PHE A 50 12.31 9.04 -14.77
CA PHE A 50 11.45 8.13 -15.53
C PHE A 50 11.01 6.91 -14.73
N THR A 51 11.28 6.91 -13.43
CA THR A 51 10.83 5.88 -12.48
C THR A 51 10.25 6.53 -11.23
N TYR A 52 9.40 5.81 -10.53
CA TYR A 52 8.96 6.14 -9.17
C TYR A 52 9.41 5.07 -8.15
N GLU A 53 10.15 4.07 -8.60
CA GLU A 53 10.66 2.97 -7.78
C GLU A 53 12.03 3.34 -7.21
N GLU A 54 12.05 4.31 -6.30
CA GLU A 54 13.28 4.79 -5.66
C GLU A 54 13.31 4.40 -4.17
N VAL A 55 14.34 4.80 -3.48
CA VAL A 55 14.55 4.52 -2.06
C VAL A 55 14.14 5.72 -1.22
N LEU A 56 13.19 5.54 -0.30
CA LEU A 56 12.77 6.56 0.65
C LEU A 56 13.98 7.06 1.45
N PRO A 57 14.20 8.39 1.54
CA PRO A 57 15.35 8.95 2.23
C PRO A 57 15.48 8.45 3.66
N GLY A 58 16.68 8.05 4.03
CA GLY A 58 17.00 7.53 5.36
C GLY A 58 17.28 6.05 5.40
N PHE A 59 16.79 5.25 4.47
CA PHE A 59 17.17 3.84 4.37
C PHE A 59 18.57 3.65 3.75
N ASP A 60 19.30 2.66 4.26
CA ASP A 60 20.41 2.01 3.58
C ASP A 60 19.83 0.82 2.79
N CYS A 61 19.80 0.94 1.47
CA CYS A 61 19.23 -0.09 0.62
C CYS A 61 20.22 -1.26 0.45
N LYS A 62 19.91 -2.41 1.04
CA LYS A 62 20.75 -3.61 0.97
C LYS A 62 20.49 -4.44 -0.28
N LEU A 63 19.26 -4.40 -0.79
CA LEU A 63 18.85 -5.02 -2.05
C LEU A 63 17.90 -4.08 -2.78
N PHE A 64 18.37 -3.46 -3.86
CA PHE A 64 17.56 -2.59 -4.71
C PHE A 64 17.12 -3.36 -5.95
N ILE A 65 15.82 -3.64 -6.07
CA ILE A 65 15.27 -4.46 -7.16
C ILE A 65 14.07 -3.77 -7.86
N PRO A 66 14.25 -2.52 -8.35
CA PRO A 66 13.21 -1.88 -9.14
C PRO A 66 12.99 -2.58 -10.47
N GLU A 67 11.94 -2.23 -11.21
CA GLU A 67 11.76 -2.70 -12.58
C GLU A 67 12.95 -2.26 -13.46
N PRO A 68 13.54 -3.13 -14.29
CA PRO A 68 13.09 -4.46 -14.72
C PRO A 68 13.57 -5.64 -13.84
N HIS A 69 13.87 -5.49 -12.57
CA HIS A 69 14.34 -6.53 -11.65
C HIS A 69 15.67 -7.18 -12.07
N THR A 70 16.58 -6.35 -12.55
CA THR A 70 17.84 -6.79 -13.18
C THR A 70 18.62 -7.78 -12.33
N LEU A 71 18.81 -7.52 -11.03
CA LEU A 71 19.58 -8.40 -10.14
C LEU A 71 18.96 -9.79 -10.01
N TRP A 72 17.64 -9.88 -9.95
CA TRP A 72 16.94 -11.17 -9.92
C TRP A 72 17.08 -11.90 -11.26
N ILE A 73 16.90 -11.22 -12.39
CA ILE A 73 17.04 -11.83 -13.72
C ILE A 73 18.48 -12.32 -13.95
N GLU A 74 19.49 -11.57 -13.52
CA GLU A 74 20.90 -11.99 -13.58
C GLU A 74 21.16 -13.21 -12.69
N HIS A 75 20.57 -13.25 -11.48
CA HIS A 75 20.61 -14.43 -10.61
C HIS A 75 20.03 -15.67 -11.30
N LEU A 76 18.86 -15.56 -11.94
CA LEU A 76 18.25 -16.64 -12.69
C LEU A 76 19.15 -17.15 -13.81
N ARG A 77 19.75 -16.26 -14.60
CA ARG A 77 20.68 -16.61 -15.68
C ARG A 77 21.96 -17.29 -15.18
N ALA A 78 22.48 -16.83 -14.05
CA ALA A 78 23.63 -17.46 -13.41
C ALA A 78 23.34 -18.91 -12.96
N HIS A 79 22.07 -19.24 -12.71
CA HIS A 79 21.62 -20.61 -12.40
C HIS A 79 21.14 -21.39 -13.62
N GLY A 80 21.39 -20.88 -14.84
CA GLY A 80 21.14 -21.60 -16.08
C GLY A 80 19.72 -21.45 -16.64
N PHE A 81 18.89 -20.55 -16.11
CA PHE A 81 17.60 -20.25 -16.66
C PHE A 81 17.69 -19.26 -17.84
N ASP A 82 17.08 -19.58 -18.95
CA ASP A 82 16.97 -18.66 -20.09
C ASP A 82 15.78 -17.73 -19.87
N VAL A 83 16.05 -16.53 -19.35
CA VAL A 83 15.04 -15.53 -18.98
C VAL A 83 15.35 -14.22 -19.71
N PRO A 84 14.36 -13.60 -20.38
CA PRO A 84 14.56 -12.31 -21.03
C PRO A 84 14.82 -11.19 -20.02
N MET A 85 15.51 -10.12 -20.47
CA MET A 85 15.71 -8.90 -19.66
C MET A 85 14.47 -8.01 -19.71
N ASN A 86 13.33 -8.58 -19.37
CA ASN A 86 12.03 -7.92 -19.31
C ASN A 86 11.31 -8.42 -18.06
N ALA A 87 10.98 -7.50 -17.15
CA ALA A 87 10.36 -7.85 -15.87
C ALA A 87 9.08 -8.66 -16.04
N ARG A 88 8.16 -8.19 -16.90
CA ARG A 88 6.87 -8.85 -17.11
C ARG A 88 7.03 -10.27 -17.63
N GLU A 89 7.91 -10.49 -18.62
CA GLU A 89 8.13 -11.84 -19.19
C GLU A 89 8.84 -12.75 -18.16
N ALA A 90 9.80 -12.22 -17.41
CA ALA A 90 10.48 -12.94 -16.35
C ALA A 90 9.51 -13.40 -15.26
N LEU A 91 8.60 -12.51 -14.82
CA LEU A 91 7.54 -12.82 -13.86
C LEU A 91 6.52 -13.82 -14.41
N LEU A 92 6.07 -13.67 -15.66
CA LEU A 92 5.15 -14.62 -16.30
C LEU A 92 5.74 -16.02 -16.44
N SER A 93 7.06 -16.16 -16.45
CA SER A 93 7.74 -17.47 -16.51
C SER A 93 8.00 -18.10 -15.13
N GLU A 94 7.64 -17.47 -14.01
CA GLU A 94 7.80 -18.03 -12.65
C GLU A 94 7.16 -19.42 -12.46
N PRO A 95 5.98 -19.72 -13.03
CA PRO A 95 5.38 -21.06 -12.91
C PRO A 95 6.26 -22.21 -13.45
N SER A 96 7.15 -21.91 -14.39
CA SER A 96 8.03 -22.91 -15.02
C SER A 96 9.32 -23.22 -14.25
N ARG A 97 9.57 -22.54 -13.12
CA ARG A 97 10.78 -22.69 -12.30
C ARG A 97 10.43 -23.15 -10.88
N PRO A 98 11.34 -23.82 -10.16
CA PRO A 98 11.15 -24.06 -8.74
C PRO A 98 10.92 -22.76 -7.95
N ALA A 99 10.05 -22.81 -6.93
CA ALA A 99 9.64 -21.61 -6.19
C ALA A 99 10.79 -20.88 -5.49
N GLU A 100 11.87 -21.60 -5.14
CA GLU A 100 13.09 -21.01 -4.57
C GLU A 100 13.81 -20.04 -5.52
N PHE A 101 13.49 -20.02 -6.80
CA PHE A 101 13.98 -19.05 -7.79
C PHE A 101 12.94 -17.94 -8.09
N GLY A 102 11.85 -17.88 -7.35
CA GLY A 102 10.88 -16.79 -7.43
C GLY A 102 11.45 -15.48 -6.90
N LEU A 103 10.82 -14.36 -7.30
CA LEU A 103 11.26 -13.02 -6.87
C LEU A 103 11.12 -12.84 -5.35
N SER A 104 10.07 -13.38 -4.75
CA SER A 104 9.86 -13.33 -3.28
C SER A 104 10.96 -14.07 -2.54
N ALA A 105 11.33 -15.28 -3.02
CA ALA A 105 12.40 -16.08 -2.44
C ALA A 105 13.75 -15.38 -2.56
N PHE A 106 14.05 -14.78 -3.72
CA PHE A 106 15.28 -14.02 -3.94
C PHE A 106 15.44 -12.87 -2.94
N LEU A 107 14.38 -12.09 -2.70
CA LEU A 107 14.41 -11.04 -1.68
C LEU A 107 14.65 -11.62 -0.30
N THR A 108 13.93 -12.70 0.05
CA THR A 108 14.00 -13.35 1.37
C THR A 108 15.39 -13.90 1.65
N ASP A 109 16.06 -14.51 0.67
CA ASP A 109 17.41 -15.03 0.81
C ASP A 109 18.41 -13.93 1.17
N HIS A 110 18.30 -12.78 0.53
CA HIS A 110 19.14 -11.62 0.84
C HIS A 110 18.83 -11.06 2.23
N PHE A 111 17.55 -10.99 2.61
CA PHE A 111 17.13 -10.52 3.92
C PHE A 111 17.63 -11.44 5.03
N ILE A 112 17.47 -12.76 4.89
CA ILE A 112 17.95 -13.76 5.86
C ILE A 112 19.47 -13.71 5.96
N THR A 113 20.18 -13.59 4.83
CA THR A 113 21.65 -13.47 4.83
C THR A 113 22.10 -12.27 5.64
N TRP A 114 21.47 -11.11 5.42
CA TRP A 114 21.76 -9.91 6.18
C TRP A 114 21.38 -10.06 7.67
N LEU A 115 20.23 -10.69 7.98
CA LEU A 115 19.75 -10.88 9.34
C LEU A 115 20.74 -11.70 10.19
N ARG A 116 21.38 -12.70 9.61
CA ARG A 116 22.44 -13.53 10.25
C ARG A 116 23.69 -12.76 10.67
N GLU A 117 23.91 -11.60 10.07
CA GLU A 117 25.07 -10.74 10.36
C GLU A 117 24.78 -9.72 11.47
N GLN A 118 23.52 -9.69 12.00
CA GLN A 118 23.15 -8.70 13.00
C GLN A 118 23.45 -9.20 14.40
N ASP A 119 24.23 -8.43 15.14
CA ASP A 119 24.62 -8.70 16.54
C ASP A 119 24.02 -7.69 17.53
N GLY A 120 23.24 -6.71 17.06
CA GLY A 120 22.61 -5.64 17.82
C GLY A 120 21.20 -5.29 17.35
N PRO A 121 20.61 -4.23 17.91
CA PRO A 121 19.28 -3.76 17.49
C PRO A 121 19.27 -3.34 16.02
N TRP A 122 18.28 -3.75 15.28
CA TRP A 122 18.10 -3.47 13.86
C TRP A 122 16.69 -2.98 13.52
N PHE A 123 16.57 -2.31 12.38
CA PHE A 123 15.31 -1.87 11.78
C PHE A 123 15.37 -2.18 10.29
N ALA A 124 14.47 -3.00 9.80
CA ALA A 124 14.42 -3.40 8.40
C ALA A 124 13.02 -3.22 7.80
N HIS A 125 13.00 -2.82 6.53
CA HIS A 125 11.81 -2.81 5.69
C HIS A 125 12.04 -3.76 4.51
N ALA A 126 11.20 -4.79 4.39
CA ALA A 126 11.18 -5.70 3.25
C ALA A 126 9.94 -5.41 2.40
N SER A 127 10.16 -4.95 1.17
CA SER A 127 9.11 -4.62 0.22
C SER A 127 8.96 -5.73 -0.81
N TYR A 128 8.02 -6.64 -0.58
CA TYR A 128 7.68 -7.70 -1.51
C TYR A 128 6.82 -7.15 -2.66
N LEU A 129 7.22 -7.42 -3.91
CA LEU A 129 6.40 -7.07 -5.07
C LEU A 129 5.14 -7.95 -5.15
N ARG A 130 5.28 -9.26 -4.88
CA ARG A 130 4.14 -10.18 -4.90
C ARG A 130 3.19 -9.89 -3.74
N PRO A 131 1.87 -10.00 -3.97
CA PRO A 131 1.15 -10.59 -5.11
C PRO A 131 0.77 -9.61 -6.25
N HIS A 132 1.55 -8.55 -6.52
CA HIS A 132 1.30 -7.62 -7.64
C HIS A 132 1.33 -8.34 -9.00
N PRO A 133 0.47 -7.96 -9.99
CA PRO A 133 0.49 -8.52 -11.35
C PRO A 133 1.89 -8.47 -12.00
N PRO A 134 2.15 -9.33 -13.00
CA PRO A 134 1.24 -10.27 -13.64
C PRO A 134 0.88 -11.46 -12.74
N TYR A 135 -0.35 -11.95 -12.87
CA TYR A 135 -0.85 -13.07 -12.06
C TYR A 135 -0.20 -14.38 -12.49
N SER A 136 0.93 -14.70 -11.88
CA SER A 136 1.74 -15.88 -12.14
C SER A 136 2.52 -16.26 -10.89
N ALA A 137 2.08 -17.32 -10.22
CA ALA A 137 2.70 -17.79 -8.99
C ALA A 137 3.94 -18.66 -9.25
N ALA A 138 4.93 -18.60 -8.38
CA ALA A 138 6.19 -19.29 -8.55
C ALA A 138 6.04 -20.81 -8.33
N GLY A 139 6.59 -21.62 -9.26
CA GLY A 139 6.75 -23.06 -9.16
C GLY A 139 5.53 -23.80 -8.63
N LYS A 140 5.67 -24.51 -7.51
CA LYS A 140 4.61 -25.28 -6.85
C LYS A 140 3.33 -24.46 -6.56
N TRP A 141 3.48 -23.18 -6.33
CA TRP A 141 2.37 -22.29 -6.01
C TRP A 141 1.46 -22.02 -7.21
N SER A 142 1.96 -22.18 -8.44
CA SER A 142 1.16 -21.99 -9.66
C SER A 142 0.04 -23.04 -9.82
N THR A 143 0.12 -24.15 -9.11
CA THR A 143 -0.86 -25.25 -9.14
C THR A 143 -1.41 -25.60 -7.73
N ALA A 144 -1.09 -24.80 -6.74
CA ALA A 144 -1.52 -25.04 -5.35
C ALA A 144 -3.04 -24.85 -5.15
N TYR A 145 -3.64 -23.99 -5.95
CA TYR A 145 -5.09 -23.71 -5.90
C TYR A 145 -5.75 -24.13 -7.22
N ASN A 146 -6.80 -24.93 -7.11
CA ASN A 146 -7.57 -25.36 -8.27
C ASN A 146 -8.49 -24.21 -8.75
N PRO A 147 -8.41 -23.77 -10.02
CA PRO A 147 -9.30 -22.74 -10.57
C PRO A 147 -10.80 -23.05 -10.39
N ASP A 148 -11.20 -24.32 -10.40
CA ASP A 148 -12.60 -24.71 -10.23
C ASP A 148 -13.15 -24.47 -8.82
N ASP A 149 -12.26 -24.37 -7.81
CA ASP A 149 -12.63 -24.23 -6.41
C ASP A 149 -12.65 -22.75 -5.93
N VAL A 150 -12.20 -21.80 -6.78
CA VAL A 150 -12.19 -20.39 -6.40
C VAL A 150 -13.58 -19.76 -6.56
N PRO A 151 -13.96 -18.81 -5.67
CA PRO A 151 -15.23 -18.11 -5.80
C PRO A 151 -15.25 -17.22 -7.05
N MET A 152 -16.41 -17.11 -7.69
CA MET A 152 -16.61 -16.14 -8.75
C MET A 152 -16.74 -14.72 -8.19
N PRO A 153 -16.16 -13.73 -8.87
CA PRO A 153 -16.21 -12.35 -8.43
C PRO A 153 -17.62 -11.75 -8.56
N LEU A 154 -17.84 -10.67 -7.84
CA LEU A 154 -19.05 -9.86 -7.93
C LEU A 154 -19.16 -9.23 -9.32
N SER A 155 -20.28 -9.41 -9.99
CA SER A 155 -20.57 -8.70 -11.23
C SER A 155 -20.68 -7.19 -11.00
N PRO A 156 -20.29 -6.36 -11.98
CA PRO A 156 -20.54 -4.92 -11.89
C PRO A 156 -22.03 -4.62 -11.79
N SER A 157 -22.40 -3.51 -11.13
CA SER A 157 -23.77 -3.02 -11.11
C SER A 157 -24.21 -2.60 -12.51
N ASP A 158 -25.52 -2.72 -12.79
CA ASP A 158 -26.10 -2.23 -14.05
C ASP A 158 -26.07 -0.68 -14.11
N GLU A 159 -26.29 -0.02 -12.96
CA GLU A 159 -26.16 1.43 -12.82
C GLU A 159 -24.80 1.77 -12.21
N ARG A 160 -23.91 2.32 -13.03
CA ARG A 160 -22.55 2.66 -12.65
C ARG A 160 -22.25 4.13 -12.87
N HIS A 161 -21.34 4.66 -12.06
CA HIS A 161 -20.76 5.97 -12.31
C HIS A 161 -19.87 5.94 -13.59
N PRO A 162 -19.82 7.02 -14.39
CA PRO A 162 -18.96 7.10 -15.58
C PRO A 162 -17.47 6.79 -15.33
N PHE A 163 -16.97 7.04 -14.12
CA PHE A 163 -15.64 6.57 -13.69
C PHE A 163 -15.49 5.06 -13.87
N HIS A 164 -16.45 4.28 -13.38
CA HIS A 164 -16.40 2.82 -13.47
C HIS A 164 -16.56 2.33 -14.92
N ASP A 165 -17.48 2.94 -15.68
CA ASP A 165 -17.65 2.61 -17.10
C ASP A 165 -16.39 2.88 -17.92
N PHE A 166 -15.65 3.93 -17.57
CA PHE A 166 -14.37 4.21 -18.22
C PHE A 166 -13.30 3.20 -17.83
N ALA A 167 -13.21 2.84 -16.54
CA ALA A 167 -12.28 1.83 -16.06
C ALA A 167 -12.46 0.47 -16.76
N LEU A 168 -13.70 0.04 -16.99
CA LEU A 168 -14.04 -1.20 -17.71
C LEU A 168 -13.60 -1.22 -19.20
N GLN A 169 -13.25 -0.07 -19.77
CA GLN A 169 -12.76 0.02 -21.15
C GLN A 169 -11.22 -0.07 -21.24
N ILE A 170 -10.53 -0.07 -20.11
CA ILE A 170 -9.07 -0.10 -20.06
C ILE A 170 -8.60 -1.54 -19.88
N PRO A 171 -7.85 -2.13 -20.83
CA PRO A 171 -7.44 -3.53 -20.78
C PRO A 171 -6.67 -3.93 -19.51
N ASP A 172 -5.87 -3.00 -18.96
CA ASP A 172 -5.09 -3.25 -17.74
C ASP A 172 -5.95 -3.17 -16.48
N ALA A 173 -7.11 -2.51 -16.53
CA ALA A 173 -8.02 -2.35 -15.41
C ALA A 173 -9.21 -3.32 -15.46
N ALA A 174 -9.71 -3.63 -16.65
CA ALA A 174 -10.83 -4.55 -16.82
C ALA A 174 -10.40 -6.00 -16.58
N ALA A 175 -11.22 -6.73 -15.84
CA ALA A 175 -11.06 -8.17 -15.67
C ALA A 175 -11.34 -8.92 -16.98
N PRO A 176 -10.80 -10.12 -17.17
CA PRO A 176 -11.22 -11.00 -18.26
C PRO A 176 -12.73 -11.26 -18.22
N THR A 177 -13.32 -11.47 -19.36
CA THR A 177 -14.76 -11.81 -19.47
C THR A 177 -15.00 -13.33 -19.54
N ASP A 178 -13.98 -14.10 -19.88
CA ASP A 178 -14.03 -15.56 -19.89
C ASP A 178 -13.91 -16.10 -18.46
N GLU A 179 -14.85 -16.97 -18.05
CA GLU A 179 -14.90 -17.52 -16.70
C GLU A 179 -13.64 -18.31 -16.34
N ALA A 180 -13.09 -19.09 -17.28
CA ALA A 180 -11.91 -19.90 -17.02
C ALA A 180 -10.67 -19.02 -16.81
N GLU A 181 -10.55 -17.92 -17.57
CA GLU A 181 -9.48 -16.95 -17.38
C GLU A 181 -9.59 -16.24 -16.02
N VAL A 182 -10.81 -15.85 -15.61
CA VAL A 182 -11.05 -15.23 -14.28
C VAL A 182 -10.67 -16.18 -13.16
N ARG A 183 -11.14 -17.44 -13.22
CA ARG A 183 -10.82 -18.46 -12.22
C ARG A 183 -9.31 -18.73 -12.15
N HIS A 184 -8.66 -18.80 -13.31
CA HIS A 184 -7.21 -18.99 -13.37
C HIS A 184 -6.48 -17.80 -12.73
N MET A 185 -6.86 -16.57 -13.05
CA MET A 185 -6.32 -15.35 -12.46
C MET A 185 -6.41 -15.37 -10.93
N ILE A 186 -7.57 -15.72 -10.37
CA ILE A 186 -7.78 -15.80 -8.92
C ILE A 186 -6.92 -16.89 -8.30
N ALA A 187 -6.85 -18.08 -8.90
CA ALA A 187 -6.03 -19.19 -8.42
C ALA A 187 -4.53 -18.82 -8.42
N GLN A 188 -4.06 -18.13 -9.46
CA GLN A 188 -2.68 -17.61 -9.50
C GLN A 188 -2.41 -16.57 -8.40
N TYR A 189 -3.36 -15.67 -8.15
CA TYR A 189 -3.22 -14.68 -7.08
C TYR A 189 -3.14 -15.35 -5.69
N TYR A 190 -3.96 -16.35 -5.42
CA TYR A 190 -3.88 -17.13 -4.19
C TYR A 190 -2.53 -17.86 -4.08
N GLY A 191 -2.03 -18.39 -5.20
CA GLY A 191 -0.69 -18.97 -5.24
C GLY A 191 0.41 -17.97 -4.93
N MET A 192 0.34 -16.74 -5.43
CA MET A 192 1.29 -15.69 -5.10
C MET A 192 1.24 -15.30 -3.62
N ILE A 193 0.05 -15.26 -3.02
CA ILE A 193 -0.10 -15.06 -1.56
C ILE A 193 0.57 -16.22 -0.82
N GLY A 194 0.34 -17.48 -1.23
CA GLY A 194 0.97 -18.64 -0.62
C GLY A 194 2.49 -18.61 -0.70
N ASP A 195 3.05 -18.12 -1.83
CA ASP A 195 4.49 -17.93 -1.96
C ASP A 195 5.02 -16.90 -0.95
N VAL A 196 4.40 -15.73 -0.84
CA VAL A 196 4.81 -14.70 0.13
C VAL A 196 4.68 -15.21 1.57
N ASP A 197 3.60 -15.90 1.90
CA ASP A 197 3.38 -16.49 3.22
C ASP A 197 4.47 -17.50 3.59
N GLU A 198 4.87 -18.37 2.64
CA GLU A 198 6.02 -19.26 2.83
C GLU A 198 7.32 -18.49 3.10
N GLN A 199 7.55 -17.39 2.37
CA GLN A 199 8.74 -16.57 2.58
C GLN A 199 8.74 -15.88 3.94
N LEU A 200 7.60 -15.39 4.40
CA LEU A 200 7.46 -14.85 5.76
C LEU A 200 7.71 -15.94 6.80
N GLY A 201 7.20 -17.15 6.59
CA GLY A 201 7.49 -18.31 7.45
C GLY A 201 8.99 -18.57 7.59
N ARG A 202 9.75 -18.51 6.49
CA ARG A 202 11.22 -18.65 6.49
C ARG A 202 11.91 -17.57 7.35
N VAL A 203 11.42 -16.33 7.27
CA VAL A 203 11.93 -15.25 8.11
C VAL A 203 11.62 -15.48 9.58
N TRP A 204 10.40 -16.00 9.91
CA TRP A 204 10.04 -16.36 11.29
C TRP A 204 10.94 -17.45 11.85
N ASP A 205 11.16 -18.51 11.09
CA ASP A 205 12.04 -19.60 11.48
C ASP A 205 13.47 -19.10 11.77
N GLU A 206 14.00 -18.24 10.91
CA GLU A 206 15.31 -17.63 11.09
C GLU A 206 15.39 -16.75 12.36
N LEU A 207 14.36 -15.93 12.61
CA LEU A 207 14.28 -15.12 13.84
C LEU A 207 14.28 -16.00 15.11
N VAL A 208 13.62 -17.16 15.04
CA VAL A 208 13.61 -18.13 16.15
C VAL A 208 15.01 -18.75 16.30
N GLU A 209 15.65 -19.21 15.22
CA GLU A 209 16.98 -19.82 15.24
C GLU A 209 18.04 -18.87 15.78
N LEU A 210 17.96 -17.58 15.43
CA LEU A 210 18.85 -16.54 15.93
C LEU A 210 18.52 -16.04 17.36
N GLY A 211 17.44 -16.52 17.96
CA GLY A 211 16.98 -16.08 19.27
C GLY A 211 16.44 -14.64 19.30
N MET A 212 16.08 -14.09 18.14
CA MET A 212 15.59 -12.72 17.98
C MET A 212 14.06 -12.62 18.07
N TRP A 213 13.33 -13.73 17.94
CA TRP A 213 11.87 -13.78 17.89
C TRP A 213 11.20 -13.06 19.07
N GLU A 214 11.67 -13.32 20.31
CA GLU A 214 11.07 -12.75 21.51
C GLU A 214 11.37 -11.26 21.74
N ASN A 215 12.16 -10.65 20.86
CA ASN A 215 12.53 -9.23 20.94
C ASN A 215 12.31 -8.47 19.63
N THR A 216 11.54 -9.03 18.70
CA THR A 216 11.27 -8.40 17.40
C THR A 216 9.80 -8.00 17.28
N VAL A 217 9.54 -6.72 17.04
CA VAL A 217 8.24 -6.25 16.58
C VAL A 217 8.12 -6.53 15.08
N ILE A 218 6.99 -7.09 14.66
CA ILE A 218 6.72 -7.39 13.26
C ILE A 218 5.46 -6.64 12.84
N ILE A 219 5.53 -5.92 11.74
CA ILE A 219 4.40 -5.23 11.13
C ILE A 219 4.27 -5.72 9.69
N ILE A 220 3.11 -6.28 9.33
CA ILE A 220 2.79 -6.71 7.97
C ILE A 220 1.61 -5.89 7.50
N THR A 221 1.77 -5.24 6.37
CA THR A 221 0.70 -4.47 5.72
C THR A 221 0.87 -4.52 4.20
N ALA A 222 -0.06 -3.93 3.48
CA ALA A 222 0.02 -3.69 2.04
C ALA A 222 -0.29 -2.22 1.75
N ASP A 223 0.13 -1.72 0.61
CA ASP A 223 -0.19 -0.39 0.11
C ASP A 223 -1.65 -0.30 -0.36
N HIS A 224 -2.16 -1.36 -1.02
CA HIS A 224 -3.53 -1.52 -1.48
C HIS A 224 -3.90 -3.01 -1.57
N GLY A 225 -5.16 -3.29 -1.82
CA GLY A 225 -5.67 -4.62 -2.10
C GLY A 225 -5.77 -4.90 -3.61
N GLU A 226 -6.64 -5.85 -3.98
CA GLU A 226 -6.78 -6.34 -5.36
C GLU A 226 -8.24 -6.66 -5.66
N GLN A 227 -8.75 -6.19 -6.81
CA GLN A 227 -10.15 -6.41 -7.23
C GLN A 227 -10.42 -7.85 -7.67
N LEU A 228 -9.47 -8.53 -8.28
CA LEU A 228 -9.58 -9.93 -8.76
C LEU A 228 -10.85 -10.25 -9.55
N GLY A 229 -11.35 -9.31 -10.31
CA GLY A 229 -12.58 -9.46 -11.10
C GLY A 229 -13.83 -8.91 -10.43
N ASP A 230 -13.80 -8.60 -9.15
CA ASP A 230 -14.93 -7.96 -8.48
C ASP A 230 -15.27 -6.65 -9.18
N HIS A 231 -16.56 -6.42 -9.38
CA HIS A 231 -17.09 -5.28 -10.13
C HIS A 231 -16.58 -5.19 -11.58
N GLY A 232 -16.08 -6.30 -12.17
CA GLY A 232 -15.49 -6.37 -13.50
C GLY A 232 -14.09 -5.76 -13.58
N LEU A 233 -13.45 -5.47 -12.46
CA LEU A 233 -12.15 -4.82 -12.37
C LEU A 233 -11.06 -5.77 -11.88
N LYS A 234 -9.81 -5.44 -12.17
CA LYS A 234 -8.61 -6.03 -11.58
C LYS A 234 -7.69 -4.92 -11.08
N GLU A 235 -6.64 -5.29 -10.38
CA GLU A 235 -5.74 -4.38 -9.69
C GLU A 235 -6.49 -3.50 -8.68
N LYS A 236 -6.01 -2.30 -8.43
CA LYS A 236 -6.49 -1.39 -7.39
C LYS A 236 -7.53 -0.37 -7.85
N LEU A 237 -7.99 -0.46 -9.11
CA LEU A 237 -8.93 0.50 -9.62
C LEU A 237 -10.29 0.43 -8.91
N GLY A 238 -10.87 1.59 -8.66
CA GLY A 238 -12.19 1.69 -8.05
C GLY A 238 -12.20 2.44 -6.73
N PHE A 239 -13.24 2.22 -5.97
CA PHE A 239 -13.46 2.79 -4.63
C PHE A 239 -13.97 1.72 -3.65
N PHE A 240 -13.88 0.45 -4.03
CA PHE A 240 -14.46 -0.69 -3.33
C PHE A 240 -13.53 -1.24 -2.24
N ASN A 241 -14.10 -2.02 -1.32
CA ASN A 241 -13.34 -2.66 -0.23
C ASN A 241 -12.15 -3.46 -0.74
N GLN A 242 -12.29 -4.15 -1.87
CA GLN A 242 -11.27 -5.03 -2.42
C GLN A 242 -9.92 -4.33 -2.67
N SER A 243 -9.97 -3.04 -3.05
CA SER A 243 -8.76 -2.24 -3.24
C SER A 243 -8.25 -1.58 -1.95
N TYR A 244 -9.12 -1.34 -0.97
CA TYR A 244 -8.79 -0.46 0.17
C TYR A 244 -8.88 -1.13 1.54
N HIS A 245 -9.50 -2.31 1.66
CA HIS A 245 -9.48 -3.11 2.88
C HIS A 245 -8.32 -4.10 2.81
N ILE A 246 -7.19 -3.70 3.35
CA ILE A 246 -5.91 -4.41 3.24
C ILE A 246 -5.57 -5.18 4.50
N LEU A 247 -4.55 -6.03 4.40
CA LEU A 247 -3.97 -6.74 5.52
C LEU A 247 -3.30 -5.75 6.50
N GLY A 248 -3.52 -5.97 7.81
CA GLY A 248 -2.81 -5.29 8.88
C GLY A 248 -2.56 -6.26 10.03
N VAL A 249 -1.31 -6.67 10.22
CA VAL A 249 -0.90 -7.55 11.33
C VAL A 249 0.26 -6.90 12.08
N ILE A 250 0.15 -6.82 13.39
CA ILE A 250 1.23 -6.31 14.25
C ILE A 250 1.48 -7.34 15.36
N ARG A 251 2.71 -7.82 15.44
CA ARG A 251 3.19 -8.60 16.58
C ARG A 251 4.06 -7.71 17.46
N ASP A 252 3.62 -7.51 18.68
CA ASP A 252 4.42 -6.85 19.72
C ASP A 252 4.87 -7.88 20.77
N PRO A 253 6.16 -8.19 20.89
CA PRO A 253 6.65 -9.18 21.85
C PRO A 253 6.43 -8.79 23.31
N GLN A 254 6.18 -7.50 23.61
CA GLN A 254 5.90 -7.05 24.98
C GLN A 254 4.46 -7.39 25.42
N HIS A 255 3.56 -7.70 24.48
CA HIS A 255 2.15 -7.95 24.75
C HIS A 255 1.69 -9.33 24.29
N VAL A 256 2.44 -10.37 24.61
CA VAL A 256 2.18 -11.78 24.18
C VAL A 256 0.76 -12.23 24.50
N ALA A 257 0.16 -11.76 25.60
CA ALA A 257 -1.22 -12.10 25.97
C ALA A 257 -2.27 -11.60 24.96
N GLN A 258 -1.90 -10.69 24.07
CA GLN A 258 -2.77 -10.16 23.02
C GLN A 258 -2.52 -10.81 21.65
N HIS A 259 -1.53 -11.69 21.53
CA HIS A 259 -1.28 -12.37 20.27
C HIS A 259 -2.48 -13.23 19.86
N GLY A 260 -2.80 -13.25 18.58
CA GLY A 260 -3.96 -13.94 18.02
C GLY A 260 -5.30 -13.24 18.22
N THR A 261 -5.32 -12.04 18.79
CA THR A 261 -6.55 -11.22 18.86
C THR A 261 -6.83 -10.52 17.55
N THR A 262 -8.11 -10.29 17.25
CA THR A 262 -8.57 -9.48 16.12
C THR A 262 -9.09 -8.14 16.64
N VAL A 263 -8.75 -7.07 15.93
CA VAL A 263 -9.22 -5.72 16.20
C VAL A 263 -10.18 -5.31 15.09
N ASP A 264 -11.46 -5.19 15.42
CA ASP A 264 -12.53 -4.82 14.46
C ASP A 264 -12.67 -3.29 14.25
N ALA A 265 -11.94 -2.50 15.04
CA ALA A 265 -11.92 -1.06 14.89
C ALA A 265 -11.27 -0.63 13.58
N PHE A 266 -11.76 0.44 12.97
CA PHE A 266 -11.16 0.98 11.75
C PHE A 266 -9.74 1.44 11.98
N THR A 267 -8.79 0.90 11.20
CA THR A 267 -7.39 1.34 11.15
C THR A 267 -7.03 1.75 9.73
N GLU A 268 -6.00 2.54 9.59
CA GLU A 268 -5.55 3.06 8.29
C GLU A 268 -4.01 2.98 8.20
N ASN A 269 -3.44 2.89 7.02
CA ASN A 269 -1.97 2.87 6.86
C ASN A 269 -1.27 4.12 7.44
N VAL A 270 -1.97 5.24 7.52
CA VAL A 270 -1.46 6.46 8.19
C VAL A 270 -1.21 6.27 9.69
N ASP A 271 -1.73 5.18 10.29
CA ASP A 271 -1.53 4.84 11.71
C ASP A 271 -0.18 4.14 11.97
N ILE A 272 0.47 3.63 10.92
CA ILE A 272 1.72 2.84 11.06
C ILE A 272 2.87 3.71 11.58
N VAL A 273 3.10 4.89 11.01
CA VAL A 273 4.17 5.77 11.46
C VAL A 273 3.98 6.24 12.91
N PRO A 274 2.78 6.71 13.34
CA PRO A 274 2.51 6.98 14.75
C PRO A 274 2.74 5.78 15.67
N THR A 275 2.34 4.58 15.25
CA THR A 275 2.55 3.35 16.02
C THR A 275 4.02 3.05 16.21
N ILE A 276 4.81 3.13 15.13
CA ILE A 276 6.26 2.94 15.19
C ILE A 276 6.93 4.01 16.07
N ALA A 277 6.47 5.27 15.98
CA ALA A 277 7.00 6.34 16.84
C ALA A 277 6.87 5.98 18.32
N GLU A 278 5.70 5.57 18.77
CA GLU A 278 5.47 5.15 20.15
C GLU A 278 6.28 3.90 20.53
N LEU A 279 6.35 2.89 19.65
CA LEU A 279 7.17 1.68 19.87
C LEU A 279 8.66 2.02 20.05
N LEU A 280 9.13 3.05 19.36
CA LEU A 280 10.50 3.56 19.46
C LEU A 280 10.70 4.57 20.62
N GLY A 281 9.66 4.87 21.38
CA GLY A 281 9.72 5.88 22.45
C GLY A 281 9.92 7.31 21.94
N GLN A 282 9.52 7.58 20.69
CA GLN A 282 9.65 8.90 20.06
C GLN A 282 8.30 9.64 20.05
N PRO A 283 8.31 10.96 20.06
CA PRO A 283 7.09 11.72 19.84
C PRO A 283 6.57 11.48 18.42
N VAL A 284 5.26 11.33 18.30
CA VAL A 284 4.60 11.22 16.98
C VAL A 284 4.85 12.51 16.18
N PRO A 285 5.38 12.41 14.94
CA PRO A 285 5.61 13.58 14.10
C PRO A 285 4.31 14.37 13.87
N LYS A 286 4.37 15.69 13.99
CA LYS A 286 3.17 16.56 13.87
C LYS A 286 2.46 16.47 12.52
N GLN A 287 3.16 16.05 11.49
CA GLN A 287 2.60 15.82 10.15
C GLN A 287 1.67 14.60 10.06
N CYS A 288 1.70 13.68 11.04
CA CYS A 288 0.91 12.48 11.02
C CYS A 288 -0.56 12.79 11.28
N ASP A 289 -1.44 12.32 10.39
CA ASP A 289 -2.89 12.37 10.55
C ASP A 289 -3.44 11.10 11.21
N GLY A 290 -2.65 10.03 11.22
CA GLY A 290 -2.98 8.76 11.85
C GLY A 290 -2.87 8.80 13.37
N LEU A 291 -3.37 7.74 13.99
CA LEU A 291 -3.38 7.54 15.44
C LEU A 291 -2.59 6.27 15.79
N PRO A 292 -1.78 6.27 16.86
CA PRO A 292 -1.01 5.10 17.23
C PRO A 292 -1.91 3.93 17.66
N LEU A 293 -1.54 2.71 17.28
CA LEU A 293 -2.28 1.49 17.56
C LEU A 293 -1.85 0.79 18.86
N ASN A 294 -0.89 1.35 19.59
CA ASN A 294 -0.26 0.74 20.77
C ASN A 294 -1.25 0.40 21.89
N LEU A 295 -2.34 1.16 22.03
CA LEU A 295 -3.39 0.83 23.00
C LEU A 295 -4.16 -0.45 22.65
N PHE A 296 -4.34 -0.73 21.36
CA PHE A 296 -4.92 -2.01 20.91
C PHE A 296 -3.94 -3.16 21.17
N LEU A 297 -2.65 -2.95 20.87
CA LEU A 297 -1.60 -3.94 21.10
C LEU A 297 -1.47 -4.32 22.58
N SER A 298 -1.70 -3.38 23.49
CA SER A 298 -1.67 -3.63 24.94
C SER A 298 -2.98 -4.17 25.54
N GLY A 299 -4.01 -4.37 24.70
CA GLY A 299 -5.33 -4.83 25.16
C GLY A 299 -6.17 -3.77 25.88
N ASN A 300 -5.80 -2.49 25.74
CA ASN A 300 -6.49 -1.36 26.34
C ASN A 300 -7.03 -0.40 25.26
N PRO A 301 -7.99 -0.84 24.42
CA PRO A 301 -8.47 -0.03 23.31
C PRO A 301 -9.01 1.32 23.81
N PRO A 302 -8.79 2.42 23.07
CA PRO A 302 -9.25 3.74 23.47
C PRO A 302 -10.78 3.80 23.52
N SER A 303 -11.32 4.54 24.49
CA SER A 303 -12.78 4.70 24.64
C SER A 303 -13.43 5.52 23.51
N LYS A 304 -12.65 6.27 22.76
CA LYS A 304 -13.04 6.99 21.55
C LYS A 304 -12.08 6.65 20.42
N TRP A 305 -12.63 6.20 19.33
CA TRP A 305 -11.89 5.86 18.12
C TRP A 305 -12.64 6.34 16.90
N ARG A 306 -12.04 6.27 15.71
CA ARG A 306 -12.71 6.63 14.47
C ARG A 306 -13.85 5.65 14.16
N ASP A 307 -14.93 6.17 13.63
CA ASP A 307 -16.12 5.42 13.17
C ASP A 307 -16.14 5.22 11.67
N ALA A 308 -15.19 5.81 10.96
CA ALA A 308 -15.06 5.72 9.52
C ALA A 308 -13.60 5.83 9.10
N VAL A 309 -13.27 5.26 7.93
CA VAL A 309 -12.00 5.47 7.24
C VAL A 309 -12.18 6.40 6.06
N SER A 310 -11.10 7.10 5.68
CA SER A 310 -11.09 8.02 4.55
C SER A 310 -9.94 7.71 3.64
N TYR A 311 -10.22 7.61 2.36
CA TYR A 311 -9.20 7.42 1.34
C TYR A 311 -9.55 8.22 0.09
N GLU A 312 -8.52 8.63 -0.62
CA GLU A 312 -8.67 9.39 -1.86
C GLU A 312 -7.56 9.01 -2.83
N TYR A 313 -7.87 9.10 -4.10
CA TYR A 313 -6.92 8.83 -5.16
C TYR A 313 -7.22 9.69 -6.38
N ASP A 314 -6.16 10.19 -7.01
CA ASP A 314 -6.23 10.91 -8.27
C ASP A 314 -5.89 9.96 -9.43
N TRP A 315 -6.91 9.34 -9.99
CA TRP A 315 -6.77 8.40 -11.11
C TRP A 315 -6.49 9.08 -12.44
N ARG A 316 -6.54 10.41 -12.53
CA ARG A 316 -6.29 11.16 -13.78
C ARG A 316 -4.96 10.77 -14.40
N HIS A 317 -3.92 10.64 -13.61
CA HIS A 317 -2.59 10.22 -14.08
C HIS A 317 -2.62 8.84 -14.76
N TYR A 318 -3.28 7.88 -14.16
CA TYR A 318 -3.41 6.53 -14.70
C TYR A 318 -4.15 6.54 -16.05
N PHE A 319 -5.28 7.21 -16.13
CA PHE A 319 -6.11 7.26 -17.33
C PHE A 319 -5.46 8.05 -18.47
N ILE A 320 -4.67 9.07 -18.18
CA ILE A 320 -3.88 9.81 -19.17
C ILE A 320 -2.88 8.88 -19.87
N ARG A 321 -2.19 8.02 -19.11
CA ARG A 321 -1.25 7.05 -19.68
C ARG A 321 -1.96 6.04 -20.60
N MET A 322 -3.19 5.68 -20.28
CA MET A 322 -3.95 4.63 -20.95
C MET A 322 -4.75 5.13 -22.17
N GLY A 323 -5.11 6.40 -22.27
CA GLY A 323 -5.90 6.85 -23.40
C GLY A 323 -6.14 8.36 -23.53
N GLU A 324 -6.13 9.10 -22.45
CA GLU A 324 -6.38 10.55 -22.45
C GLU A 324 -5.09 11.31 -22.15
N ARG A 325 -4.62 12.10 -23.13
CA ARG A 325 -3.28 12.73 -23.06
C ARG A 325 -3.27 14.23 -22.78
N ASN A 326 -4.43 14.84 -22.54
CA ASN A 326 -4.54 16.29 -22.36
C ASN A 326 -4.37 16.73 -20.88
N TRP A 327 -3.38 16.14 -20.23
CA TRP A 327 -2.97 16.57 -18.89
C TRP A 327 -2.33 17.95 -18.91
N PRO A 328 -2.47 18.73 -17.84
CA PRO A 328 -3.28 18.46 -16.61
C PRO A 328 -4.66 19.13 -16.59
N TRP A 329 -5.00 19.85 -17.63
CA TRP A 329 -6.05 20.87 -17.58
C TRP A 329 -7.34 20.45 -18.30
N ASP A 330 -7.44 19.18 -18.67
CA ASP A 330 -8.65 18.66 -19.26
C ASP A 330 -9.69 18.33 -18.18
N GLN A 331 -10.68 19.20 -18.04
CA GLN A 331 -11.74 19.05 -17.03
C GLN A 331 -12.58 17.77 -17.23
N ARG A 332 -12.55 17.14 -18.41
CA ARG A 332 -13.22 15.84 -18.62
C ARG A 332 -12.68 14.74 -17.70
N LEU A 333 -11.45 14.90 -17.19
CA LEU A 333 -10.79 13.98 -16.27
C LEU A 333 -11.11 14.25 -14.80
N GLU A 334 -11.83 15.31 -14.45
CA GLU A 334 -12.16 15.66 -13.05
C GLU A 334 -12.91 14.52 -12.34
N LYS A 335 -13.78 13.79 -13.03
CA LYS A 335 -14.47 12.62 -12.49
C LYS A 335 -13.56 11.45 -12.13
N GLN A 336 -12.29 11.47 -12.53
CA GLN A 336 -11.30 10.43 -12.22
C GLN A 336 -10.57 10.69 -10.90
N HIS A 337 -10.77 11.83 -10.27
CA HIS A 337 -10.36 12.12 -8.92
C HIS A 337 -11.50 11.82 -7.95
N LEU A 338 -11.25 11.02 -6.94
CA LEU A 338 -12.28 10.64 -5.97
C LEU A 338 -11.78 10.68 -4.54
N ALA A 339 -12.71 10.93 -3.63
CA ALA A 339 -12.53 10.80 -2.18
C ALA A 339 -13.65 9.96 -1.61
N VAL A 340 -13.32 9.06 -0.71
CA VAL A 340 -14.26 8.13 -0.07
C VAL A 340 -14.25 8.32 1.44
N ARG A 341 -15.44 8.29 2.04
CA ARG A 341 -15.59 8.08 3.47
C ARG A 341 -16.47 6.87 3.71
N ARG A 342 -15.86 5.83 4.34
CA ARG A 342 -16.49 4.53 4.55
C ARG A 342 -16.70 4.29 6.03
N TYR A 343 -17.97 4.04 6.40
CA TYR A 343 -18.44 3.66 7.72
C TYR A 343 -18.74 2.15 7.77
N ALA A 344 -19.12 1.63 8.91
CA ALA A 344 -19.47 0.21 9.04
C ALA A 344 -20.68 -0.17 8.17
N ASP A 345 -21.66 0.71 8.06
CA ASP A 345 -22.97 0.47 7.47
C ASP A 345 -23.24 1.26 6.18
N LYS A 346 -22.36 2.17 5.79
CA LYS A 346 -22.56 3.06 4.64
C LYS A 346 -21.23 3.55 4.07
N ALA A 347 -21.27 4.07 2.84
CA ALA A 347 -20.10 4.76 2.25
C ALA A 347 -20.57 5.94 1.39
N TYR A 348 -19.73 6.96 1.31
CA TYR A 348 -19.92 8.13 0.46
C TYR A 348 -18.67 8.31 -0.42
N VAL A 349 -18.90 8.46 -1.71
CA VAL A 349 -17.86 8.71 -2.72
C VAL A 349 -18.14 10.05 -3.37
N GLN A 350 -17.20 10.97 -3.28
CA GLN A 350 -17.21 12.26 -3.95
C GLN A 350 -16.23 12.24 -5.12
N PHE A 351 -16.69 12.63 -6.30
CA PHE A 351 -15.83 12.80 -7.48
C PHE A 351 -15.48 14.27 -7.69
N GLY A 352 -14.37 14.52 -8.36
CA GLY A 352 -13.84 15.87 -8.56
C GLY A 352 -14.72 16.76 -9.48
N ASP A 353 -15.57 16.15 -10.32
CA ASP A 353 -16.54 16.87 -11.16
C ASP A 353 -17.83 17.28 -10.41
N GLY A 354 -17.88 17.01 -9.11
CA GLY A 354 -19.04 17.33 -8.25
C GLY A 354 -20.11 16.24 -8.19
N THR A 355 -19.97 15.16 -8.96
CA THR A 355 -20.86 13.99 -8.84
C THR A 355 -20.50 13.17 -7.61
N TRP A 356 -21.42 12.32 -7.15
CA TRP A 356 -21.25 11.52 -5.95
C TRP A 356 -22.04 10.21 -6.01
N LEU A 357 -21.66 9.27 -5.15
CA LEU A 357 -22.40 8.05 -4.85
C LEU A 357 -22.54 7.89 -3.33
N ALA A 358 -23.65 7.34 -2.89
CA ALA A 358 -23.85 6.95 -1.51
C ALA A 358 -24.39 5.51 -1.45
N PHE A 359 -23.75 4.66 -0.65
CA PHE A 359 -24.05 3.23 -0.56
C PHE A 359 -24.58 2.86 0.82
N ASP A 360 -25.59 1.99 0.86
CA ASP A 360 -26.12 1.36 2.07
C ASP A 360 -25.47 -0.02 2.23
N LEU A 361 -24.35 -0.07 2.97
CA LEU A 361 -23.56 -1.29 3.15
C LEU A 361 -24.19 -2.25 4.16
N ALA A 362 -25.12 -1.77 4.99
CA ALA A 362 -25.91 -2.66 5.87
C ALA A 362 -26.93 -3.47 5.07
N ALA A 363 -27.53 -2.86 4.04
CA ALA A 363 -28.47 -3.54 3.15
C ALA A 363 -27.76 -4.36 2.07
N ASP A 364 -26.65 -3.84 1.55
CA ASP A 364 -25.86 -4.49 0.48
C ASP A 364 -24.35 -4.25 0.68
N PRO A 365 -23.64 -5.17 1.34
CA PRO A 365 -22.19 -5.05 1.57
C PRO A 365 -21.36 -5.14 0.28
N THR A 366 -22.01 -5.43 -0.86
CA THR A 366 -21.35 -5.58 -2.17
C THR A 366 -21.22 -4.27 -2.95
N TRP A 367 -21.60 -3.12 -2.38
CA TRP A 367 -21.49 -1.81 -3.00
C TRP A 367 -22.25 -1.66 -4.34
N ARG A 368 -23.37 -2.32 -4.51
CA ARG A 368 -24.19 -2.23 -5.71
C ARG A 368 -25.49 -1.44 -5.50
N THR A 369 -25.91 -1.29 -4.24
CA THR A 369 -27.13 -0.56 -3.88
C THR A 369 -26.80 0.85 -3.42
N THR A 370 -27.23 1.82 -4.20
CA THR A 370 -27.07 3.25 -3.88
C THR A 370 -28.37 3.82 -3.29
N PHE A 371 -28.23 4.94 -2.57
CA PHE A 371 -29.37 5.73 -2.14
C PHE A 371 -29.15 7.23 -2.42
N THR A 372 -30.26 7.97 -2.53
CA THR A 372 -30.25 9.40 -2.88
C THR A 372 -31.02 10.28 -1.89
N ASP A 373 -31.33 9.77 -0.67
CA ASP A 373 -31.99 10.57 0.36
C ASP A 373 -31.16 11.82 0.70
N PRO A 374 -31.71 13.04 0.45
CA PRO A 374 -30.89 14.26 0.55
C PRO A 374 -30.36 14.53 1.95
N THR A 375 -31.08 14.13 2.99
CA THR A 375 -30.68 14.38 4.38
C THR A 375 -29.52 13.49 4.78
N ARG A 376 -29.58 12.19 4.43
CA ARG A 376 -28.50 11.25 4.69
C ARG A 376 -27.26 11.63 3.89
N VAL A 377 -27.39 11.93 2.60
CA VAL A 377 -26.28 12.32 1.73
C VAL A 377 -25.62 13.60 2.20
N LEU A 378 -26.39 14.64 2.56
CA LEU A 378 -25.86 15.89 3.07
C LEU A 378 -25.04 15.67 4.35
N SER A 379 -25.53 14.86 5.28
CA SER A 379 -24.79 14.52 6.52
C SER A 379 -23.45 13.88 6.19
N MET A 380 -23.40 12.88 5.29
CA MET A 380 -22.17 12.19 4.91
C MET A 380 -21.17 13.13 4.20
N ALA A 381 -21.67 13.99 3.32
CA ALA A 381 -20.85 15.01 2.65
C ALA A 381 -20.25 16.02 3.64
N GLN A 382 -21.04 16.46 4.64
CA GLN A 382 -20.55 17.35 5.70
C GLN A 382 -19.50 16.68 6.58
N GLU A 383 -19.67 15.40 6.91
CA GLU A 383 -18.70 14.63 7.68
C GLU A 383 -17.39 14.43 6.89
N MET A 384 -17.47 14.16 5.57
CA MET A 384 -16.30 14.11 4.70
C MET A 384 -15.59 15.46 4.64
N LEU A 385 -16.31 16.55 4.43
CA LEU A 385 -15.75 17.90 4.40
C LEU A 385 -15.08 18.26 5.74
N THR A 386 -15.72 17.89 6.85
CA THR A 386 -15.14 18.08 8.20
C THR A 386 -13.85 17.29 8.36
N SER A 387 -13.84 16.03 7.94
CA SER A 387 -12.63 15.20 7.97
C SER A 387 -11.52 15.83 7.13
N ARG A 388 -11.79 16.20 5.88
CA ARG A 388 -10.80 16.85 5.01
C ARG A 388 -10.28 18.17 5.60
N SER A 389 -11.16 18.98 6.20
CA SER A 389 -10.76 20.24 6.86
C SER A 389 -9.83 20.02 8.06
N ARG A 390 -9.99 18.92 8.80
CA ARG A 390 -9.10 18.55 9.91
C ARG A 390 -7.73 18.09 9.44
N HIS A 391 -7.66 17.46 8.26
CA HIS A 391 -6.46 16.88 7.69
C HIS A 391 -5.88 17.73 6.53
N THR A 392 -6.41 18.93 6.31
CA THR A 392 -5.82 19.89 5.37
C THR A 392 -4.42 20.27 5.86
N ASN A 393 -3.50 20.35 4.92
CA ASN A 393 -2.08 20.62 5.09
C ASN A 393 -1.69 21.23 6.45
N LYS A 394 -1.07 20.43 7.32
CA LYS A 394 -0.65 20.81 8.67
C LYS A 394 0.81 21.22 8.78
N ASP A 395 1.53 21.35 7.69
CA ASP A 395 2.96 21.67 7.69
C ASP A 395 3.26 22.91 8.53
N LEU A 396 2.41 23.92 8.39
CA LEU A 396 2.55 25.17 9.10
C LEU A 396 1.48 25.38 10.18
N THR A 397 0.35 24.67 10.11
CA THR A 397 -0.74 24.80 11.12
C THR A 397 -0.40 24.18 12.47
N GLY A 398 0.62 23.31 12.53
CA GLY A 398 1.16 22.79 13.78
C GLY A 398 2.01 23.78 14.59
N PHE A 399 2.30 24.95 14.03
CA PHE A 399 3.02 26.04 14.67
C PHE A 399 2.04 27.12 15.14
N LEU A 400 2.22 27.59 16.35
CA LEU A 400 1.50 28.76 16.81
C LEU A 400 2.10 30.00 16.09
N VAL A 401 1.24 30.76 15.46
CA VAL A 401 1.60 32.08 14.96
C VAL A 401 1.45 33.03 16.14
N GLU A 402 2.57 33.55 16.63
CA GLU A 402 2.63 34.51 17.74
C GLU A 402 2.89 35.93 17.19
N ASP A 403 2.89 36.92 18.07
CA ASP A 403 3.27 38.28 17.73
C ASP A 403 4.70 38.30 17.17
N GLY A 404 4.84 38.57 15.89
CA GLY A 404 6.15 38.58 15.19
C GLY A 404 6.44 37.37 14.32
N GLY A 405 5.51 36.42 14.18
CA GLY A 405 5.63 35.28 13.24
C GLY A 405 5.59 33.92 13.90
N ILE A 406 6.12 32.91 13.22
CA ILE A 406 6.05 31.51 13.64
C ILE A 406 7.05 31.19 14.77
N GLY A 407 8.04 32.05 15.01
CA GLY A 407 9.10 31.80 16.00
C GLY A 407 10.11 30.76 15.53
N GLU A 408 10.76 30.12 16.49
CA GLU A 408 11.74 29.07 16.23
C GLU A 408 11.07 27.78 15.77
N TRP A 409 11.73 27.06 14.86
CA TRP A 409 11.26 25.76 14.43
C TRP A 409 11.33 24.77 15.59
N PRO A 410 10.25 24.02 15.90
CA PRO A 410 10.22 23.13 17.06
C PRO A 410 11.34 22.09 17.02
N ALA A 411 11.94 21.82 18.17
CA ALA A 411 12.94 20.77 18.32
C ALA A 411 12.35 19.41 17.90
N GLY A 412 13.12 18.64 17.12
CA GLY A 412 12.70 17.33 16.60
C GLY A 412 12.11 17.36 15.19
N VAL A 413 11.79 18.53 14.64
CA VAL A 413 11.53 18.70 13.22
C VAL A 413 12.86 19.09 12.58
N THR A 414 13.66 18.12 12.26
CA THR A 414 14.93 18.37 11.55
C THR A 414 14.65 18.51 10.07
N TRP A 415 14.92 19.70 9.56
CA TRP A 415 15.12 19.88 8.14
C TRP A 415 16.35 19.07 7.76
N ARG A 416 16.20 18.32 6.71
CA ARG A 416 17.29 17.48 6.21
C ARG A 416 18.33 18.38 5.56
N ASN A 417 19.55 18.29 6.05
CA ASN A 417 20.70 18.74 5.31
C ASN A 417 21.20 17.61 4.42
#